data_189462225e6518dea950117dfde3d961
#
_entry.id   189462225e6518dea950117dfde3d961
#
_cell.length_a   1.000
_cell.length_b   1.000
_cell.length_c   1.000
_cell.angle_alpha   90.00
_cell.angle_beta   90.00
_cell.angle_gamma   90.00
#
_symmetry.space_group_name_H-M   'P 1'
#
loop_
_entity.id
_entity.type
_entity.pdbx_description
1 polymer ?
#
loop_
_entity_poly.entity_id
_entity_poly.type
_entity_poly.pdbx_seq_one_letter_code
_entity_poly.pdbx_strand_id
1 'polypeptide(L)'
;MDCWAAVLGDCAGGLSREHYISDGIFDGEAITAYGLEWCKDHPIQISLASAVSKILCKRHNERFSPFDAEAAKLSRFLSANVLDDPLSEAQITLRGYRLEKWALKTFLNLGYIGGLDPEHHARLKPREDLVRYLFQETQAPKGIGLYFVTGAVSNAKFNVGLSWNAIRNLSRDGAIAGMTFTLNDVRFVVSAEEGPAEHRLAKIGLVNGVDYSRAKIYYRPHNIALLSKTAGQKTIALEW
;
A
#
# COMPACT_ATOMS: atom_id res chain seq x y z
N MET A 1 15.38 -1.58 -18.45
CA MET A 1 14.66 -1.05 -17.26
C MET A 1 15.71 -0.78 -16.21
N ASP A 2 15.77 0.39 -15.65
CA ASP A 2 16.80 0.80 -14.72
C ASP A 2 16.28 0.82 -13.28
N CYS A 3 17.17 0.93 -12.29
CA CYS A 3 16.77 1.09 -10.91
C CYS A 3 15.99 2.40 -10.74
N TRP A 4 14.74 2.35 -10.29
CA TRP A 4 13.95 3.57 -10.13
C TRP A 4 14.47 4.52 -9.03
N ALA A 5 15.35 4.02 -8.15
CA ALA A 5 16.05 4.82 -7.14
C ALA A 5 17.44 5.32 -7.62
N ALA A 6 17.75 5.21 -8.93
CA ALA A 6 19.06 5.62 -9.47
C ALA A 6 19.39 7.10 -9.27
N VAL A 7 18.39 7.95 -9.06
CA VAL A 7 18.55 9.37 -8.74
C VAL A 7 19.37 9.63 -7.46
N LEU A 8 19.50 8.63 -6.57
CA LEU A 8 20.34 8.71 -5.37
C LEU A 8 21.84 8.62 -5.68
N GLY A 9 22.22 8.15 -6.87
CA GLY A 9 23.61 8.09 -7.33
C GLY A 9 24.45 6.94 -6.71
N ASP A 10 23.87 6.10 -5.86
CA ASP A 10 24.58 5.07 -5.09
C ASP A 10 24.16 3.62 -5.44
N CYS A 11 23.67 3.39 -6.66
CA CYS A 11 23.31 2.05 -7.14
C CYS A 11 24.49 1.08 -7.08
N ALA A 12 24.25 -0.14 -6.56
CA ALA A 12 25.27 -1.19 -6.50
C ALA A 12 24.64 -2.60 -6.59
N GLY A 13 25.41 -3.59 -7.03
CA GLY A 13 25.06 -5.01 -7.06
C GLY A 13 24.15 -5.43 -8.22
N GLY A 14 24.00 -4.60 -9.25
CA GLY A 14 23.14 -4.87 -10.40
C GLY A 14 21.64 -4.84 -10.04
N LEU A 15 20.77 -5.08 -11.03
CA LEU A 15 19.32 -5.19 -10.81
C LEU A 15 18.97 -6.51 -10.14
N SER A 16 18.20 -6.45 -9.06
CA SER A 16 17.67 -7.60 -8.33
C SER A 16 16.18 -7.83 -8.66
N ARG A 17 15.71 -9.03 -8.34
CA ARG A 17 14.28 -9.36 -8.37
C ARG A 17 13.64 -8.75 -7.13
N GLU A 18 12.80 -7.77 -7.32
CA GLU A 18 12.03 -7.10 -6.27
C GLU A 18 10.57 -7.54 -6.36
N HIS A 19 9.99 -7.96 -5.25
CA HIS A 19 8.56 -8.14 -5.16
C HIS A 19 7.88 -6.77 -5.24
N TYR A 20 7.05 -6.55 -6.27
CA TYR A 20 6.33 -5.29 -6.39
C TYR A 20 5.31 -5.08 -5.26
N ILE A 21 4.88 -6.18 -4.61
CA ILE A 21 4.19 -6.20 -3.33
C ILE A 21 4.95 -7.21 -2.46
N SER A 22 5.30 -6.81 -1.23
CA SER A 22 6.10 -7.65 -0.33
C SER A 22 5.45 -9.01 -0.10
N ASP A 23 6.19 -10.09 -0.28
CA ASP A 23 5.71 -11.47 -0.13
C ASP A 23 5.21 -11.79 1.28
N GLY A 24 5.87 -11.25 2.29
CA GLY A 24 5.54 -11.47 3.71
C GLY A 24 4.17 -10.95 4.16
N ILE A 25 3.39 -10.26 3.30
CA ILE A 25 2.01 -9.88 3.60
C ILE A 25 0.98 -10.94 3.21
N PHE A 26 1.42 -11.97 2.49
CA PHE A 26 0.55 -13.05 2.04
C PHE A 26 0.82 -14.33 2.86
N ASP A 27 -0.24 -15.08 3.12
CA ASP A 27 -0.15 -16.42 3.67
C ASP A 27 -0.10 -17.42 2.51
N GLY A 28 0.94 -18.28 2.49
CA GLY A 28 1.10 -19.30 1.48
C GLY A 28 2.05 -18.96 0.34
N GLU A 29 2.19 -19.89 -0.62
CA GLU A 29 3.16 -19.80 -1.73
C GLU A 29 2.57 -19.25 -3.03
N ALA A 30 1.26 -19.14 -3.10
CA ALA A 30 0.53 -18.68 -4.30
C ALA A 30 -0.54 -17.66 -3.92
N ILE A 31 -0.77 -16.73 -4.84
CA ILE A 31 -1.82 -15.71 -4.76
C ILE A 31 -2.68 -15.74 -6.00
N THR A 32 -3.94 -15.35 -5.86
CA THR A 32 -4.80 -15.07 -7.01
C THR A 32 -4.69 -13.58 -7.33
N ALA A 33 -4.16 -13.25 -8.49
CA ALA A 33 -4.04 -11.89 -8.99
C ALA A 33 -5.15 -11.57 -9.99
N TYR A 34 -5.64 -10.34 -9.96
CA TYR A 34 -6.65 -9.82 -10.89
C TYR A 34 -6.45 -8.32 -11.11
N GLY A 35 -6.78 -7.83 -12.32
CA GLY A 35 -6.77 -6.41 -12.62
C GLY A 35 -5.40 -5.82 -12.97
N LEU A 36 -4.35 -6.63 -13.07
CA LEU A 36 -3.08 -6.25 -13.68
C LEU A 36 -3.14 -6.50 -15.20
N GLU A 37 -2.27 -5.87 -15.98
CA GLU A 37 -2.23 -6.01 -17.45
C GLU A 37 -2.35 -7.46 -17.94
N TRP A 38 -1.58 -8.34 -17.34
CA TRP A 38 -1.51 -9.76 -17.71
C TRP A 38 -2.63 -10.63 -17.12
N CYS A 39 -3.50 -10.08 -16.25
CA CYS A 39 -4.64 -10.76 -15.64
C CYS A 39 -5.89 -9.86 -15.51
N LYS A 40 -6.05 -8.91 -16.44
CA LYS A 40 -7.16 -7.94 -16.37
C LYS A 40 -8.54 -8.56 -16.60
N ASP A 41 -8.62 -9.57 -17.43
CA ASP A 41 -9.89 -10.17 -17.87
C ASP A 41 -10.31 -11.34 -16.99
N HIS A 42 -9.35 -12.08 -16.41
CA HIS A 42 -9.61 -13.24 -15.57
C HIS A 42 -8.64 -13.33 -14.40
N PRO A 43 -9.11 -13.74 -13.19
CA PRO A 43 -8.23 -14.06 -12.08
C PRO A 43 -7.24 -15.19 -12.47
N ILE A 44 -5.96 -14.98 -12.16
CA ILE A 44 -4.89 -15.96 -12.44
C ILE A 44 -4.19 -16.28 -11.13
N GLN A 45 -4.01 -17.56 -10.83
CA GLN A 45 -3.20 -18.00 -9.72
C GLN A 45 -1.72 -17.97 -10.13
N ILE A 46 -0.92 -17.29 -9.33
CA ILE A 46 0.54 -17.20 -9.53
C ILE A 46 1.28 -17.55 -8.26
N SER A 47 2.48 -18.07 -8.42
CA SER A 47 3.43 -18.22 -7.32
C SER A 47 3.89 -16.84 -6.84
N LEU A 48 4.01 -16.64 -5.54
CA LEU A 48 4.61 -15.42 -4.98
C LEU A 48 6.01 -15.17 -5.55
N ALA A 49 6.79 -16.21 -5.76
CA ALA A 49 8.11 -16.10 -6.37
C ALA A 49 8.11 -15.53 -7.80
N SER A 50 6.96 -15.51 -8.49
CA SER A 50 6.79 -14.90 -9.82
C SER A 50 6.32 -13.44 -9.76
N ALA A 51 5.79 -12.97 -8.63
CA ALA A 51 5.31 -11.61 -8.41
C ALA A 51 6.47 -10.60 -8.23
N VAL A 52 7.46 -10.66 -9.09
CA VAL A 52 8.71 -9.89 -9.00
C VAL A 52 9.04 -9.17 -10.31
N SER A 53 9.79 -8.08 -10.20
CA SER A 53 10.33 -7.34 -11.34
C SER A 53 11.74 -6.83 -11.04
N LYS A 54 12.56 -6.67 -12.09
CA LYS A 54 13.91 -6.08 -11.98
C LYS A 54 13.82 -4.55 -12.05
N ILE A 55 13.40 -3.93 -10.97
CA ILE A 55 13.11 -2.48 -10.89
C ILE A 55 13.99 -1.74 -9.87
N LEU A 56 14.74 -2.48 -9.04
CA LEU A 56 15.68 -1.93 -8.07
C LEU A 56 17.03 -2.65 -8.17
N CYS A 57 18.12 -1.94 -7.90
CA CYS A 57 19.40 -2.58 -7.69
C CYS A 57 19.45 -3.29 -6.33
N LYS A 58 20.36 -4.26 -6.18
CA LYS A 58 20.48 -5.07 -4.96
C LYS A 58 20.58 -4.21 -3.70
N ARG A 59 21.44 -3.18 -3.73
CA ARG A 59 21.63 -2.26 -2.61
C ARG A 59 20.33 -1.56 -2.18
N HIS A 60 19.56 -1.02 -3.14
CA HIS A 60 18.32 -0.33 -2.84
C HIS A 60 17.21 -1.30 -2.41
N ASN A 61 17.14 -2.48 -3.00
CA ASN A 61 16.18 -3.50 -2.61
C ASN A 61 16.39 -3.95 -1.15
N GLU A 62 17.61 -4.29 -0.77
CA GLU A 62 17.93 -4.76 0.59
C GLU A 62 17.56 -3.74 1.69
N ARG A 63 17.58 -2.44 1.39
CA ARG A 63 17.20 -1.38 2.35
C ARG A 63 15.72 -1.37 2.71
N PHE A 64 14.86 -2.04 1.95
CA PHE A 64 13.43 -2.11 2.23
C PHE A 64 13.05 -3.24 3.21
N SER A 65 13.93 -4.18 3.50
CA SER A 65 13.64 -5.32 4.39
C SER A 65 13.00 -4.93 5.74
N PRO A 66 13.41 -3.85 6.44
CA PRO A 66 12.75 -3.44 7.69
C PRO A 66 11.32 -2.96 7.51
N PHE A 67 10.98 -2.41 6.34
CA PHE A 67 9.64 -1.91 6.02
C PHE A 67 8.72 -3.07 5.64
N ASP A 68 9.24 -4.03 4.85
CA ASP A 68 8.53 -5.26 4.50
C ASP A 68 8.22 -6.10 5.74
N ALA A 69 9.16 -6.19 6.67
CA ALA A 69 8.95 -6.88 7.95
C ALA A 69 7.85 -6.24 8.81
N GLU A 70 7.74 -4.90 8.81
CA GLU A 70 6.69 -4.21 9.56
C GLU A 70 5.30 -4.44 8.93
N ALA A 71 5.21 -4.41 7.60
CA ALA A 71 3.97 -4.72 6.88
C ALA A 71 3.55 -6.18 7.07
N ALA A 72 4.49 -7.12 7.07
CA ALA A 72 4.23 -8.52 7.37
C ALA A 72 3.68 -8.74 8.79
N LYS A 73 4.16 -7.97 9.79
CA LYS A 73 3.58 -8.00 11.14
C LYS A 73 2.14 -7.53 11.14
N LEU A 74 1.85 -6.41 10.43
CA LEU A 74 0.49 -5.89 10.30
C LEU A 74 -0.41 -6.94 9.64
N SER A 75 0.00 -7.52 8.51
CA SER A 75 -0.80 -8.51 7.78
C SER A 75 -1.13 -9.72 8.66
N ARG A 76 -0.14 -10.32 9.31
CA ARG A 76 -0.35 -11.44 10.24
C ARG A 76 -1.30 -11.10 11.39
N PHE A 77 -1.17 -9.90 11.96
CA PHE A 77 -2.08 -9.45 13.02
C PHE A 77 -3.51 -9.31 12.52
N LEU A 78 -3.70 -8.80 11.30
CA LEU A 78 -5.03 -8.66 10.71
C LEU A 78 -5.63 -10.02 10.32
N SER A 79 -4.83 -10.94 9.76
CA SER A 79 -5.27 -12.30 9.36
C SER A 79 -5.52 -13.23 10.54
N ALA A 80 -4.84 -13.02 11.67
CA ALA A 80 -5.00 -13.90 12.83
C ALA A 80 -6.47 -13.90 13.30
N ASN A 81 -7.07 -15.09 13.35
CA ASN A 81 -8.39 -15.31 13.94
C ASN A 81 -8.31 -15.21 15.48
N VAL A 82 -7.97 -14.02 16.00
CA VAL A 82 -7.96 -13.76 17.46
C VAL A 82 -9.36 -13.79 18.05
N LEU A 83 -10.36 -14.16 17.27
CA LEU A 83 -11.75 -13.77 17.46
C LEU A 83 -12.67 -14.97 17.75
N ASP A 84 -12.12 -16.10 18.15
CA ASP A 84 -12.96 -17.21 18.66
C ASP A 84 -13.55 -16.90 20.06
N ASP A 85 -13.04 -15.85 20.75
CA ASP A 85 -13.58 -15.32 21.99
C ASP A 85 -14.07 -13.88 21.80
N PRO A 86 -15.38 -13.62 21.92
CA PRO A 86 -15.94 -12.26 21.78
C PRO A 86 -15.45 -11.24 22.83
N LEU A 87 -14.77 -11.67 23.88
CA LEU A 87 -14.22 -10.81 24.91
C LEU A 87 -12.71 -10.60 24.75
N SER A 88 -12.08 -11.21 23.75
CA SER A 88 -10.63 -11.07 23.53
C SER A 88 -10.29 -9.69 22.96
N GLU A 89 -9.36 -9.01 23.63
CA GLU A 89 -8.71 -7.80 23.11
C GLU A 89 -7.32 -8.17 22.61
N ALA A 90 -7.04 -7.87 21.34
CA ALA A 90 -5.73 -8.05 20.77
C ALA A 90 -5.12 -6.69 20.41
N GLN A 91 -3.89 -6.49 20.78
CA GLN A 91 -3.15 -5.27 20.50
C GLN A 91 -1.80 -5.57 19.86
N ILE A 92 -1.40 -4.74 18.89
CA ILE A 92 -0.06 -4.72 18.32
C ILE A 92 0.47 -3.29 18.30
N THR A 93 1.77 -3.13 18.55
CA THR A 93 2.48 -1.86 18.35
C THR A 93 3.38 -1.98 17.14
N LEU A 94 3.24 -1.04 16.21
CA LEU A 94 3.98 -0.97 14.96
C LEU A 94 4.64 0.40 14.79
N ARG A 95 5.76 0.41 14.07
CA ARG A 95 6.45 1.65 13.70
C ARG A 95 5.76 2.28 12.49
N GLY A 96 4.96 3.34 12.73
CA GLY A 96 4.13 3.99 11.72
C GLY A 96 4.93 4.46 10.50
N TYR A 97 6.11 5.08 10.72
CA TYR A 97 6.99 5.50 9.63
C TYR A 97 7.50 4.35 8.73
N ARG A 98 7.64 3.13 9.28
CA ARG A 98 8.02 1.95 8.47
C ARG A 98 6.87 1.48 7.59
N LEU A 99 5.66 1.45 8.14
CA LEU A 99 4.46 1.15 7.36
C LEU A 99 4.23 2.17 6.25
N GLU A 100 4.43 3.45 6.55
CA GLU A 100 4.32 4.51 5.56
C GLU A 100 5.33 4.33 4.42
N LYS A 101 6.60 4.06 4.75
CA LYS A 101 7.64 3.81 3.75
C LYS A 101 7.36 2.53 2.95
N TRP A 102 6.86 1.47 3.58
CA TRP A 102 6.40 0.28 2.87
C TRP A 102 5.27 0.59 1.88
N ALA A 103 4.27 1.35 2.31
CA ALA A 103 3.14 1.70 1.46
C ALA A 103 3.55 2.60 0.28
N LEU A 104 4.43 3.58 0.50
CA LEU A 104 5.02 4.41 -0.55
C LEU A 104 5.91 3.59 -1.51
N LYS A 105 6.73 2.67 -1.00
CA LYS A 105 7.50 1.72 -1.83
C LYS A 105 6.57 0.93 -2.74
N THR A 106 5.50 0.35 -2.16
CA THR A 106 4.52 -0.44 -2.92
C THR A 106 3.86 0.40 -4.00
N PHE A 107 3.46 1.63 -3.69
CA PHE A 107 2.93 2.58 -4.66
C PHE A 107 3.92 2.85 -5.81
N LEU A 108 5.19 3.12 -5.50
CA LEU A 108 6.22 3.37 -6.51
C LEU A 108 6.52 2.12 -7.36
N ASN A 109 6.60 0.94 -6.75
CA ASN A 109 6.81 -0.31 -7.46
C ASN A 109 5.67 -0.59 -8.45
N LEU A 110 4.41 -0.54 -7.99
CA LEU A 110 3.23 -0.72 -8.84
C LEU A 110 3.16 0.33 -9.94
N GLY A 111 3.42 1.60 -9.63
CA GLY A 111 3.44 2.66 -10.62
C GLY A 111 4.54 2.46 -11.67
N TYR A 112 5.73 2.06 -11.25
CA TYR A 112 6.87 1.87 -12.16
C TYR A 112 6.69 0.70 -13.13
N ILE A 113 5.95 -0.35 -12.74
CA ILE A 113 5.61 -1.48 -13.63
C ILE A 113 4.32 -1.25 -14.43
N GLY A 114 3.62 -0.12 -14.25
CA GLY A 114 2.33 0.18 -14.90
C GLY A 114 1.10 -0.43 -14.20
N GLY A 115 1.27 -1.04 -13.02
CA GLY A 115 0.19 -1.70 -12.28
C GLY A 115 -0.83 -0.76 -11.62
N LEU A 116 -0.59 0.56 -11.64
CA LEU A 116 -1.54 1.57 -11.18
C LEU A 116 -2.45 2.10 -12.30
N ASP A 117 -2.10 1.86 -13.55
CA ASP A 117 -2.86 2.29 -14.72
C ASP A 117 -2.96 1.16 -15.74
N PRO A 118 -3.73 0.12 -15.44
CA PRO A 118 -3.82 -1.06 -16.30
C PRO A 118 -4.48 -0.78 -17.66
N GLU A 119 -5.25 0.29 -17.79
CA GLU A 119 -5.90 0.67 -19.05
C GLU A 119 -4.93 1.31 -20.04
N HIS A 120 -4.01 2.16 -19.55
CA HIS A 120 -3.10 2.91 -20.40
C HIS A 120 -1.66 2.43 -20.28
N HIS A 121 -1.37 1.48 -19.38
CA HIS A 121 -0.03 0.95 -19.08
C HIS A 121 1.02 2.04 -18.79
N ALA A 122 0.54 3.21 -18.32
CA ALA A 122 1.38 4.33 -18.03
C ALA A 122 2.28 4.05 -16.84
N ARG A 123 3.59 4.07 -17.09
CA ARG A 123 4.60 3.88 -16.04
C ARG A 123 4.81 5.19 -15.29
N LEU A 124 4.69 5.13 -13.98
CA LEU A 124 5.02 6.25 -13.12
C LEU A 124 6.54 6.45 -13.08
N LYS A 125 6.99 7.64 -13.42
CA LYS A 125 8.37 8.05 -13.14
C LYS A 125 8.44 8.50 -11.67
N PRO A 126 9.21 7.82 -10.81
CA PRO A 126 9.30 8.20 -9.40
C PRO A 126 9.85 9.63 -9.27
N ARG A 127 9.20 10.42 -8.42
CA ARG A 127 9.67 11.76 -8.07
C ARG A 127 10.89 11.66 -7.15
N GLU A 128 11.87 12.49 -7.38
CA GLU A 128 13.13 12.47 -6.62
C GLU A 128 12.92 12.69 -5.12
N ASP A 129 12.02 13.60 -4.73
CA ASP A 129 11.70 13.88 -3.33
C ASP A 129 11.13 12.68 -2.61
N LEU A 130 10.23 11.90 -3.26
CA LEU A 130 9.69 10.64 -2.71
C LEU A 130 10.77 9.58 -2.58
N VAL A 131 11.64 9.46 -3.59
CA VAL A 131 12.78 8.54 -3.55
C VAL A 131 13.71 8.90 -2.39
N ARG A 132 14.07 10.17 -2.24
CA ARG A 132 14.92 10.66 -1.14
C ARG A 132 14.26 10.39 0.22
N TYR A 133 12.96 10.66 0.36
CA TYR A 133 12.24 10.38 1.60
C TYR A 133 12.29 8.89 1.96
N LEU A 134 12.13 7.98 1.01
CA LEU A 134 12.18 6.54 1.26
C LEU A 134 13.53 6.06 1.80
N PHE A 135 14.63 6.59 1.26
CA PHE A 135 15.99 6.09 1.55
C PHE A 135 16.76 6.93 2.57
N GLN A 136 16.32 8.13 2.83
CA GLN A 136 16.94 9.05 3.79
C GLN A 136 16.03 9.21 5.01
N GLU A 137 16.60 9.53 6.17
CA GLU A 137 15.85 9.84 7.39
C GLU A 137 15.36 11.31 7.39
N THR A 138 14.72 11.70 6.31
CA THR A 138 14.11 13.03 6.19
C THR A 138 12.65 12.99 6.60
N GLN A 139 12.11 14.12 7.03
CA GLN A 139 10.67 14.24 7.25
C GLN A 139 9.93 14.13 5.92
N ALA A 140 8.80 13.41 5.91
CA ALA A 140 7.94 13.40 4.75
C ALA A 140 7.46 14.83 4.45
N PRO A 141 7.43 15.23 3.17
CA PRO A 141 6.78 16.48 2.79
C PRO A 141 5.34 16.51 3.27
N LYS A 142 4.84 17.70 3.63
CA LYS A 142 3.49 17.87 4.20
C LYS A 142 2.41 17.31 3.28
N GLY A 143 1.60 16.40 3.81
CA GLY A 143 0.50 15.76 3.08
C GLY A 143 0.92 14.54 2.26
N ILE A 144 2.21 14.24 2.16
CA ILE A 144 2.71 12.97 1.62
C ILE A 144 2.79 11.95 2.75
N GLY A 145 2.33 10.73 2.46
CA GLY A 145 2.44 9.63 3.42
C GLY A 145 1.21 8.75 3.51
N LEU A 146 1.08 8.08 4.65
CA LEU A 146 0.06 7.07 4.92
C LEU A 146 -1.12 7.68 5.69
N TYR A 147 -2.31 7.43 5.17
CA TYR A 147 -3.58 7.79 5.80
C TYR A 147 -4.38 6.52 6.07
N PHE A 148 -5.12 6.55 7.15
CA PHE A 148 -6.07 5.50 7.49
C PHE A 148 -7.50 5.96 7.19
N VAL A 149 -8.33 5.04 6.69
CA VAL A 149 -9.69 5.36 6.24
C VAL A 149 -10.70 4.56 7.06
N THR A 150 -11.69 5.27 7.63
CA THR A 150 -12.84 4.67 8.29
C THR A 150 -14.15 5.11 7.65
N GLY A 151 -15.23 4.37 7.87
CA GLY A 151 -16.57 4.75 7.40
C GLY A 151 -16.80 4.60 5.89
N ALA A 152 -15.82 4.12 5.13
CA ALA A 152 -16.04 3.76 3.73
C ALA A 152 -16.83 2.45 3.65
N VAL A 153 -17.90 2.44 2.87
CA VAL A 153 -18.76 1.26 2.69
C VAL A 153 -18.27 0.46 1.49
N SER A 154 -18.02 -0.83 1.68
CA SER A 154 -17.66 -1.75 0.61
C SER A 154 -18.84 -2.61 0.21
N ASN A 155 -19.14 -2.62 -1.07
CA ASN A 155 -20.05 -3.58 -1.69
C ASN A 155 -19.27 -4.69 -2.43
N ALA A 156 -17.97 -4.82 -2.18
CA ALA A 156 -17.13 -5.83 -2.81
C ALA A 156 -17.60 -7.23 -2.42
N LYS A 157 -17.82 -8.06 -3.43
CA LYS A 157 -18.29 -9.44 -3.28
C LYS A 157 -17.18 -10.46 -2.92
N PHE A 158 -15.92 -9.98 -2.83
CA PHE A 158 -14.76 -10.85 -2.63
C PHE A 158 -13.98 -10.42 -1.40
N ASN A 159 -13.66 -11.36 -0.52
CA ASN A 159 -12.62 -11.20 0.48
C ASN A 159 -11.27 -11.23 -0.24
N VAL A 160 -10.68 -10.06 -0.44
CA VAL A 160 -9.38 -9.92 -1.09
C VAL A 160 -8.37 -9.59 -0.01
N GLY A 161 -7.33 -10.37 0.13
CA GLY A 161 -6.27 -10.12 1.12
C GLY A 161 -5.60 -8.75 0.89
N LEU A 162 -5.42 -8.36 -0.38
CA LEU A 162 -4.94 -7.03 -0.78
C LEU A 162 -5.64 -6.56 -2.06
N SER A 163 -6.10 -5.32 -2.07
CA SER A 163 -6.58 -4.63 -3.27
C SER A 163 -6.06 -3.21 -3.30
N TRP A 164 -5.93 -2.62 -4.50
CA TRP A 164 -5.49 -1.22 -4.67
C TRP A 164 -6.16 -0.53 -5.84
N ASN A 165 -6.16 0.81 -5.80
CA ASN A 165 -6.63 1.67 -6.88
C ASN A 165 -5.81 2.94 -6.93
N ALA A 166 -5.50 3.42 -8.12
CA ALA A 166 -4.86 4.71 -8.30
C ALA A 166 -5.78 5.87 -7.91
N ILE A 167 -5.21 6.87 -7.26
CA ILE A 167 -5.84 8.16 -7.05
C ILE A 167 -5.28 9.11 -8.09
N ARG A 168 -6.16 9.67 -8.94
CA ARG A 168 -5.77 10.62 -9.97
C ARG A 168 -6.04 12.06 -9.52
N ASN A 169 -5.16 12.95 -9.91
CA ASN A 169 -5.35 14.38 -9.71
C ASN A 169 -6.16 14.95 -10.87
N LEU A 170 -7.41 15.31 -10.60
CA LEU A 170 -8.30 15.87 -11.61
C LEU A 170 -7.87 17.25 -12.11
N SER A 171 -7.02 17.96 -11.39
CA SER A 171 -6.52 19.30 -11.77
C SER A 171 -5.18 19.25 -12.54
N ARG A 172 -4.58 18.07 -12.74
CA ARG A 172 -3.30 17.86 -13.43
C ARG A 172 -3.41 16.71 -14.42
N ASP A 173 -4.24 16.86 -15.43
CA ASP A 173 -4.39 15.92 -16.56
C ASP A 173 -4.50 14.44 -16.16
N GLY A 174 -5.11 14.16 -15.03
CA GLY A 174 -5.27 12.79 -14.54
C GLY A 174 -4.00 12.13 -13.99
N ALA A 175 -2.95 12.90 -13.70
CA ALA A 175 -1.72 12.35 -13.11
C ALA A 175 -2.00 11.55 -11.83
N ILE A 176 -1.28 10.44 -11.65
CA ILE A 176 -1.44 9.59 -10.46
C ILE A 176 -0.83 10.30 -9.24
N ALA A 177 -1.69 10.64 -8.29
CA ALA A 177 -1.37 11.39 -7.07
C ALA A 177 -1.20 10.50 -5.83
N GLY A 178 -1.53 9.22 -5.94
CA GLY A 178 -1.47 8.26 -4.85
C GLY A 178 -2.22 6.97 -5.17
N MET A 179 -2.46 6.18 -4.14
CA MET A 179 -3.34 5.00 -4.25
C MET A 179 -4.15 4.79 -2.97
N THR A 180 -5.35 4.24 -3.13
CA THR A 180 -6.05 3.55 -2.04
C THR A 180 -5.61 2.11 -2.03
N PHE A 181 -5.50 1.49 -0.88
CA PHE A 181 -5.36 0.04 -0.77
C PHE A 181 -6.10 -0.50 0.44
N THR A 182 -6.53 -1.74 0.33
CA THR A 182 -7.17 -2.49 1.40
C THR A 182 -6.30 -3.70 1.70
N LEU A 183 -5.96 -3.89 2.96
CA LEU A 183 -5.25 -5.07 3.46
C LEU A 183 -6.12 -5.71 4.53
N ASN A 184 -6.61 -6.94 4.28
CA ASN A 184 -7.48 -7.67 5.18
C ASN A 184 -8.61 -6.80 5.77
N ASP A 185 -9.41 -6.18 4.89
CA ASP A 185 -10.53 -5.27 5.20
C ASP A 185 -10.15 -3.92 5.83
N VAL A 186 -8.89 -3.68 6.17
CA VAL A 186 -8.41 -2.39 6.64
C VAL A 186 -8.00 -1.53 5.46
N ARG A 187 -8.54 -0.30 5.40
CA ARG A 187 -8.34 0.61 4.27
C ARG A 187 -7.35 1.69 4.59
N PHE A 188 -6.48 1.91 3.62
CA PHE A 188 -5.42 2.89 3.67
C PHE A 188 -5.42 3.75 2.40
N VAL A 189 -4.80 4.91 2.53
CA VAL A 189 -4.46 5.78 1.40
C VAL A 189 -2.99 6.14 1.50
N VAL A 190 -2.31 6.01 0.38
CA VAL A 190 -0.99 6.59 0.17
C VAL A 190 -1.16 7.84 -0.67
N SER A 191 -0.78 8.99 -0.11
CA SER A 191 -0.68 10.23 -0.88
C SER A 191 0.77 10.46 -1.30
N ALA A 192 0.97 10.67 -2.58
CA ALA A 192 2.27 10.99 -3.18
C ALA A 192 2.39 12.47 -3.57
N GLU A 193 1.37 13.28 -3.29
CA GLU A 193 1.34 14.72 -3.54
C GLU A 193 1.18 15.51 -2.25
N GLU A 194 1.79 16.70 -2.23
CA GLU A 194 1.63 17.65 -1.14
C GLU A 194 0.21 18.18 -1.02
N GLY A 195 -0.17 18.56 0.19
CA GLY A 195 -1.49 19.11 0.51
C GLY A 195 -2.46 18.08 1.09
N PRO A 196 -3.65 18.53 1.54
CA PRO A 196 -4.59 17.68 2.26
C PRO A 196 -5.18 16.59 1.35
N ALA A 197 -4.91 15.32 1.67
CA ALA A 197 -5.43 14.17 0.93
C ALA A 197 -6.96 14.06 1.06
N GLU A 198 -7.54 14.56 2.15
CA GLU A 198 -8.98 14.56 2.41
C GLU A 198 -9.78 15.23 1.28
N HIS A 199 -9.30 16.38 0.79
CA HIS A 199 -9.95 17.12 -0.30
C HIS A 199 -9.92 16.35 -1.64
N ARG A 200 -8.89 15.51 -1.84
CA ARG A 200 -8.77 14.69 -3.06
C ARG A 200 -9.67 13.48 -2.99
N LEU A 201 -9.72 12.82 -1.84
CA LEU A 201 -10.53 11.62 -1.63
C LEU A 201 -12.02 11.91 -1.58
N ALA A 202 -12.44 13.03 -1.00
CA ALA A 202 -13.85 13.44 -1.02
C ALA A 202 -14.42 13.60 -2.44
N LYS A 203 -13.54 13.86 -3.44
CA LYS A 203 -13.92 13.97 -4.85
C LYS A 203 -13.95 12.63 -5.59
N ILE A 204 -13.37 11.58 -5.03
CA ILE A 204 -13.28 10.28 -5.70
C ILE A 204 -14.63 9.57 -5.69
N GLY A 205 -15.45 9.77 -4.65
CA GLY A 205 -16.75 9.13 -4.54
C GLY A 205 -16.66 7.61 -4.50
N LEU A 206 -17.22 6.96 -5.53
CA LEU A 206 -17.24 5.50 -5.65
C LEU A 206 -16.03 5.01 -6.47
N VAL A 207 -15.19 4.16 -5.88
CA VAL A 207 -14.06 3.51 -6.55
C VAL A 207 -14.10 2.01 -6.30
N ASN A 208 -14.17 1.22 -7.36
CA ASN A 208 -14.22 -0.26 -7.32
C ASN A 208 -15.19 -0.80 -6.26
N GLY A 209 -16.40 -0.25 -6.19
CA GLY A 209 -17.43 -0.66 -5.25
C GLY A 209 -17.23 -0.15 -3.81
N VAL A 210 -16.23 0.70 -3.56
CA VAL A 210 -16.05 1.36 -2.26
C VAL A 210 -16.46 2.82 -2.35
N ASP A 211 -17.44 3.21 -1.54
CA ASP A 211 -17.90 4.60 -1.44
C ASP A 211 -17.08 5.34 -0.38
N TYR A 212 -16.32 6.33 -0.84
CA TYR A 212 -15.49 7.20 -0.01
C TYR A 212 -16.18 8.53 0.35
N SER A 213 -17.39 8.79 -0.13
CA SER A 213 -18.08 10.07 0.08
C SER A 213 -18.35 10.39 1.56
N ARG A 214 -18.43 9.35 2.40
CA ARG A 214 -18.63 9.46 3.85
C ARG A 214 -17.41 9.03 4.66
N ALA A 215 -16.30 8.75 4.00
CA ALA A 215 -15.10 8.28 4.67
C ALA A 215 -14.47 9.38 5.52
N LYS A 216 -14.02 9.00 6.71
CA LYS A 216 -13.13 9.80 7.53
C LYS A 216 -11.71 9.32 7.33
N ILE A 217 -10.78 10.26 7.17
CA ILE A 217 -9.41 10.01 6.81
C ILE A 217 -8.50 10.62 7.87
N TYR A 218 -7.59 9.82 8.39
CA TYR A 218 -6.69 10.20 9.46
C TYR A 218 -5.25 10.10 8.99
N TYR A 219 -4.55 11.22 8.98
CA TYR A 219 -3.13 11.27 8.68
C TYR A 219 -2.32 10.83 9.91
N ARG A 220 -1.49 9.81 9.75
CA ARG A 220 -0.62 9.26 10.79
C ARG A 220 -1.33 9.09 12.15
N PRO A 221 -2.40 8.31 12.23
CA PRO A 221 -3.08 8.08 13.49
C PRO A 221 -2.18 7.34 14.48
N HIS A 222 -2.26 7.67 15.77
CA HIS A 222 -1.52 6.93 16.79
C HIS A 222 -2.18 5.59 17.16
N ASN A 223 -3.50 5.50 17.04
CA ASN A 223 -4.26 4.30 17.34
C ASN A 223 -5.34 4.06 16.31
N ILE A 224 -5.50 2.79 15.93
CA ILE A 224 -6.56 2.32 15.05
C ILE A 224 -7.30 1.21 15.79
N ALA A 225 -8.56 1.43 16.10
CA ALA A 225 -9.44 0.41 16.68
C ALA A 225 -10.27 -0.25 15.59
N LEU A 226 -10.19 -1.56 15.49
CA LEU A 226 -10.95 -2.38 14.58
C LEU A 226 -11.98 -3.15 15.38
N LEU A 227 -13.26 -2.85 15.14
CA LEU A 227 -14.38 -3.54 15.78
C LEU A 227 -14.86 -4.65 14.86
N SER A 228 -14.86 -5.89 15.34
CA SER A 228 -15.53 -6.99 14.68
C SER A 228 -17.02 -6.98 15.03
N LYS A 229 -17.86 -7.36 14.08
CA LYS A 229 -19.31 -7.51 14.33
C LYS A 229 -19.64 -8.70 15.23
N THR A 230 -18.75 -9.67 15.35
CA THR A 230 -19.01 -10.95 16.01
C THR A 230 -18.11 -11.23 17.21
N ALA A 231 -17.00 -10.56 17.36
CA ALA A 231 -16.03 -10.92 18.39
C ALA A 231 -14.92 -9.87 18.55
N GLY A 232 -14.73 -9.38 19.75
CA GLY A 232 -13.53 -8.68 20.21
C GLY A 232 -13.15 -7.40 19.50
N GLN A 233 -12.14 -6.74 20.06
CA GLN A 233 -11.54 -5.52 19.52
C GLN A 233 -10.08 -5.79 19.18
N LYS A 234 -9.66 -5.42 17.97
CA LYS A 234 -8.24 -5.33 17.62
C LYS A 234 -7.79 -3.88 17.66
N THR A 235 -6.68 -3.62 18.31
CA THR A 235 -6.07 -2.28 18.37
C THR A 235 -4.69 -2.30 17.75
N ILE A 236 -4.43 -1.37 16.84
CA ILE A 236 -3.11 -1.14 16.27
C ILE A 236 -2.62 0.18 16.82
N ALA A 237 -1.56 0.16 17.62
CA ALA A 237 -0.83 1.34 18.06
C ALA A 237 0.29 1.64 17.07
N LEU A 238 0.44 2.91 16.68
CA LEU A 238 1.43 3.36 15.71
C LEU A 238 2.36 4.39 16.34
N GLU A 239 3.66 4.09 16.33
CA GLU A 239 4.72 4.99 16.74
C GLU A 239 5.29 5.72 15.51
N TRP A 240 5.19 7.05 15.51
CA TRP A 240 5.65 7.92 14.42
C TRP A 240 6.97 8.61 14.73
#